data_a926d8cb53bb8ab5797a9fbf131a6256
#
_entry.id   a926d8cb53bb8ab5797a9fbf131a6256
#
_cell.length_a   1.000
_cell.length_b   1.000
_cell.length_c   1.000
_cell.angle_alpha   90.00
_cell.angle_beta   90.00
_cell.angle_gamma   90.00
#
_symmetry.space_group_name_H-M   'P 1'
#
loop_
_entity.id
_entity.type
_entity.pdbx_description
1 polymer ?
#
loop_
_entity_poly.entity_id
_entity_poly.type
_entity_poly.pdbx_seq_one_letter_code
_entity_poly.pdbx_strand_id
1 'polypeptide(L)'
;TVLGTDGPNPGGDQPPVRTTVTVVLTGVNGVGAVDRTFDTTSDKTVAEALQEGLGEDYTLTVSGYGYIGSLTGPDDFNAANAGVEFWGQYYYIDGAYDTSSPLTVPVTDGAVYGIFANEKNTTGENYGYKYNVWIHERSVTAEAETAFDVTVYQMQGNTAVPQAGVKVYADGNVMGVSDENGKVICRFEHAGDYVLTTGDELHTYSQCRVHVTEKPFKATVTVRLTGVNGIGAIDRTLEVSSSSTVAEALQQGFGEDYVLTVSEYGYIGSLTGPEDFNAANAAVAYWGQYYFVNGAYDTSSPLTVPVTAGGIYGVFANESTADSDSYYGYKYNVWFHETALTAEESETFTATVYQMGTGVAPAEGVQIFCGGELLGRTAADGTFAWHFDTAGVYVLTTGDSNHTYSQCVVTVTGKAPVCDGGANCPSRAFPDLDPAQWYHLSTDYAITNHLFIGFEDGTFRPNGQMSRAMFAMVLWRVAGSPAS
;
A
#
# COMPACT_ATOMS: atom_id res chain seq x y z
N THR A 1 -7.74 -48.86 -66.06
CA THR A 1 -7.65 -47.56 -65.44
C THR A 1 -7.60 -47.77 -63.91
N VAL A 2 -6.41 -47.72 -63.33
CA VAL A 2 -6.19 -47.85 -61.90
C VAL A 2 -6.04 -46.45 -61.35
N LEU A 3 -6.96 -46.06 -60.50
CA LEU A 3 -6.87 -44.84 -59.73
C LEU A 3 -5.87 -45.05 -58.58
N GLY A 4 -4.74 -44.33 -58.63
CA GLY A 4 -3.80 -44.23 -57.52
C GLY A 4 -4.45 -43.39 -56.39
N THR A 5 -4.50 -43.98 -55.22
CA THR A 5 -4.83 -43.28 -54.00
C THR A 5 -3.51 -42.67 -53.43
N ASP A 6 -3.28 -41.39 -53.67
CA ASP A 6 -2.29 -40.63 -52.90
C ASP A 6 -2.78 -40.49 -51.47
N GLY A 7 -2.20 -41.26 -50.56
CA GLY A 7 -2.35 -41.08 -49.14
C GLY A 7 -1.64 -39.78 -48.71
N PRO A 8 -2.10 -39.09 -47.64
CA PRO A 8 -1.44 -37.89 -47.18
C PRO A 8 -0.03 -38.21 -46.69
N ASN A 9 0.93 -37.44 -47.21
CA ASN A 9 2.33 -37.44 -46.80
C ASN A 9 2.42 -37.01 -45.31
N PRO A 10 2.98 -37.83 -44.39
CA PRO A 10 3.05 -37.50 -42.97
C PRO A 10 4.26 -36.63 -42.62
N GLY A 11 4.55 -35.63 -43.43
CA GLY A 11 5.66 -34.69 -43.25
C GLY A 11 5.32 -33.29 -43.79
N GLY A 12 4.10 -32.82 -43.55
CA GLY A 12 3.77 -31.43 -43.86
C GLY A 12 4.42 -30.55 -42.78
N ASP A 13 5.37 -29.68 -43.20
CA ASP A 13 5.93 -28.60 -42.39
C ASP A 13 4.77 -27.82 -41.77
N GLN A 14 4.57 -27.99 -40.47
CA GLN A 14 3.72 -27.06 -39.73
C GLN A 14 4.41 -25.69 -39.75
N PRO A 15 3.70 -24.57 -39.98
CA PRO A 15 4.29 -23.27 -39.92
C PRO A 15 4.92 -23.06 -38.52
N PRO A 16 6.10 -22.40 -38.46
CA PRO A 16 6.78 -22.19 -37.18
C PRO A 16 5.86 -21.48 -36.19
N VAL A 17 5.81 -22.02 -34.97
CA VAL A 17 4.97 -21.48 -33.87
C VAL A 17 5.74 -20.43 -33.15
N ARG A 18 5.06 -19.32 -32.80
CA ARG A 18 5.64 -18.28 -31.94
C ARG A 18 6.00 -18.88 -30.59
N THR A 19 7.21 -18.63 -30.15
CA THR A 19 7.84 -19.22 -28.96
C THR A 19 8.53 -18.12 -28.16
N THR A 20 8.32 -18.11 -26.86
CA THR A 20 8.99 -17.15 -25.95
C THR A 20 10.19 -17.84 -25.30
N VAL A 21 11.35 -17.23 -25.37
CA VAL A 21 12.57 -17.75 -24.76
C VAL A 21 13.30 -16.66 -23.97
N THR A 22 14.16 -17.10 -23.05
CA THR A 22 15.06 -16.21 -22.32
C THR A 22 16.51 -16.56 -22.61
N VAL A 23 17.32 -15.56 -22.88
CA VAL A 23 18.77 -15.65 -23.04
C VAL A 23 19.46 -14.96 -21.86
N VAL A 24 20.39 -15.69 -21.23
CA VAL A 24 21.21 -15.19 -20.13
C VAL A 24 22.69 -15.31 -20.52
N LEU A 25 23.45 -14.23 -20.38
CA LEU A 25 24.91 -14.22 -20.50
C LEU A 25 25.52 -13.69 -19.22
N THR A 26 26.53 -14.39 -18.72
CA THR A 26 27.34 -13.97 -17.58
C THR A 26 28.81 -14.05 -17.92
N GLY A 27 29.44 -12.90 -18.15
CA GLY A 27 30.90 -12.79 -18.33
C GLY A 27 31.63 -12.73 -16.98
N VAL A 28 32.95 -12.66 -17.04
CA VAL A 28 33.82 -12.52 -15.87
C VAL A 28 33.38 -11.33 -15.02
N ASN A 29 33.15 -11.55 -13.72
CA ASN A 29 32.64 -10.55 -12.78
C ASN A 29 31.36 -9.84 -13.24
N GLY A 30 30.56 -10.48 -14.09
CA GLY A 30 29.30 -9.94 -14.59
C GLY A 30 29.45 -8.92 -15.74
N VAL A 31 30.64 -8.70 -16.26
CA VAL A 31 30.85 -7.77 -17.41
C VAL A 31 30.12 -8.31 -18.62
N GLY A 32 29.31 -7.48 -19.25
CA GLY A 32 28.48 -7.83 -20.41
C GLY A 32 27.30 -8.76 -20.06
N ALA A 33 26.81 -8.75 -18.83
CA ALA A 33 25.66 -9.55 -18.44
C ALA A 33 24.43 -9.18 -19.27
N VAL A 34 23.80 -10.21 -19.89
CA VAL A 34 22.55 -10.10 -20.61
C VAL A 34 21.50 -10.96 -19.89
N ASP A 35 20.31 -10.44 -19.75
CA ASP A 35 19.12 -11.19 -19.31
C ASP A 35 17.92 -10.64 -20.09
N ARG A 36 17.54 -11.35 -21.15
CA ARG A 36 16.53 -10.89 -22.10
C ARG A 36 15.53 -11.97 -22.44
N THR A 37 14.26 -11.70 -22.23
CA THR A 37 13.13 -12.51 -22.67
C THR A 37 12.53 -11.87 -23.93
N PHE A 38 12.29 -12.69 -24.96
CA PHE A 38 11.75 -12.23 -26.24
C PHE A 38 11.02 -13.37 -26.98
N ASP A 39 10.23 -12.98 -27.96
CA ASP A 39 9.53 -13.92 -28.82
C ASP A 39 10.38 -14.26 -30.04
N THR A 40 10.45 -15.52 -30.37
CA THR A 40 11.12 -16.10 -31.55
C THR A 40 10.20 -17.14 -32.19
N THR A 41 10.73 -18.02 -33.05
CA THR A 41 9.97 -19.10 -33.69
C THR A 41 10.56 -20.45 -33.36
N SER A 42 9.69 -21.46 -33.23
CA SER A 42 10.05 -22.82 -32.79
C SER A 42 10.97 -23.61 -33.76
N ASP A 43 11.18 -23.12 -34.99
CA ASP A 43 12.09 -23.69 -35.97
C ASP A 43 13.53 -23.22 -35.81
N LYS A 44 13.77 -22.17 -35.02
CA LYS A 44 15.12 -21.69 -34.71
C LYS A 44 15.85 -22.64 -33.77
N THR A 45 17.15 -22.74 -33.97
CA THR A 45 18.06 -23.43 -33.06
C THR A 45 18.35 -22.57 -31.83
N VAL A 46 18.81 -23.21 -30.75
CA VAL A 46 19.28 -22.47 -29.54
C VAL A 46 20.40 -21.51 -29.89
N ALA A 47 21.31 -21.85 -30.81
CA ALA A 47 22.37 -20.95 -31.24
C ALA A 47 21.83 -19.66 -31.89
N GLU A 48 20.82 -19.78 -32.75
CA GLU A 48 20.15 -18.63 -33.38
C GLU A 48 19.40 -17.76 -32.36
N ALA A 49 18.71 -18.37 -31.40
CA ALA A 49 18.04 -17.67 -30.32
C ALA A 49 19.03 -16.97 -29.38
N LEU A 50 20.14 -17.63 -29.04
CA LEU A 50 21.23 -17.00 -28.27
C LEU A 50 21.79 -15.77 -28.98
N GLN A 51 22.10 -15.89 -30.27
CA GLN A 51 22.59 -14.76 -31.05
C GLN A 51 21.60 -13.61 -31.14
N GLU A 52 20.28 -13.92 -31.30
CA GLU A 52 19.23 -12.91 -31.31
C GLU A 52 19.07 -12.21 -29.94
N GLY A 53 19.12 -12.98 -28.84
CA GLY A 53 19.02 -12.46 -27.49
C GLY A 53 20.22 -11.63 -27.08
N LEU A 54 21.43 -12.01 -27.50
CA LEU A 54 22.65 -11.27 -27.25
C LEU A 54 22.70 -9.94 -28.03
N GLY A 55 22.07 -9.93 -29.23
CA GLY A 55 22.05 -8.75 -30.10
C GLY A 55 23.28 -8.65 -31.05
N GLU A 56 23.31 -7.56 -31.84
CA GLU A 56 24.31 -7.38 -32.92
C GLU A 56 25.73 -7.05 -32.41
N ASP A 57 25.84 -6.55 -31.18
CA ASP A 57 27.13 -6.22 -30.56
C ASP A 57 27.92 -7.47 -30.14
N TYR A 58 27.29 -8.63 -30.11
CA TYR A 58 27.91 -9.91 -29.77
C TYR A 58 27.98 -10.82 -30.98
N THR A 59 29.00 -11.65 -31.01
CA THR A 59 29.16 -12.70 -32.03
C THR A 59 29.41 -14.04 -31.36
N LEU A 60 28.43 -14.98 -31.48
CA LEU A 60 28.53 -16.35 -31.03
C LEU A 60 28.91 -17.27 -32.20
N THR A 61 29.95 -18.07 -32.02
CA THR A 61 30.24 -19.16 -32.96
C THR A 61 29.96 -20.53 -32.33
N VAL A 62 29.53 -21.47 -33.15
CA VAL A 62 29.25 -22.84 -32.74
C VAL A 62 30.36 -23.73 -33.26
N SER A 63 30.91 -24.60 -32.40
CA SER A 63 31.92 -25.58 -32.73
C SER A 63 31.35 -26.71 -33.63
N GLY A 64 32.20 -27.49 -34.27
CA GLY A 64 31.78 -28.65 -35.05
C GLY A 64 31.04 -29.74 -34.25
N TYR A 65 31.08 -29.68 -32.92
CA TYR A 65 30.37 -30.57 -32.01
C TYR A 65 29.02 -30.01 -31.53
N GLY A 66 28.65 -28.78 -32.00
CA GLY A 66 27.37 -28.17 -31.63
C GLY A 66 27.40 -27.34 -30.33
N TYR A 67 28.54 -27.09 -29.73
CA TYR A 67 28.69 -26.32 -28.50
C TYR A 67 29.31 -24.91 -28.79
N ILE A 68 29.39 -24.07 -27.76
CA ILE A 68 29.98 -22.74 -27.92
C ILE A 68 31.44 -22.90 -28.41
N GLY A 69 31.75 -22.30 -29.55
CA GLY A 69 33.10 -22.24 -30.13
C GLY A 69 33.85 -21.00 -29.62
N SER A 70 33.22 -19.85 -29.76
CA SER A 70 33.72 -18.58 -29.22
C SER A 70 32.59 -17.61 -29.01
N LEU A 71 32.80 -16.64 -28.12
CA LEU A 71 31.91 -15.51 -27.90
C LEU A 71 32.75 -14.24 -27.79
N THR A 72 32.42 -13.25 -28.60
CA THR A 72 33.03 -11.92 -28.60
C THR A 72 31.92 -10.87 -28.51
N GLY A 73 32.25 -9.67 -28.03
CA GLY A 73 31.29 -8.60 -27.83
C GLY A 73 31.98 -7.23 -27.85
N PRO A 74 31.43 -6.21 -27.19
CA PRO A 74 32.03 -4.91 -27.01
C PRO A 74 33.46 -4.97 -26.43
N ASP A 75 34.23 -3.92 -26.59
CA ASP A 75 35.66 -3.90 -26.21
C ASP A 75 35.87 -4.19 -24.71
N ASP A 76 35.02 -3.65 -23.83
CA ASP A 76 35.07 -3.89 -22.39
C ASP A 76 34.74 -5.36 -22.04
N PHE A 77 33.77 -5.94 -22.73
CA PHE A 77 33.45 -7.36 -22.62
C PHE A 77 34.63 -8.23 -23.05
N ASN A 78 35.19 -7.96 -24.22
CA ASN A 78 36.33 -8.71 -24.74
C ASN A 78 37.58 -8.58 -23.86
N ALA A 79 37.84 -7.36 -23.32
CA ALA A 79 38.96 -7.13 -22.40
C ALA A 79 38.77 -7.90 -21.07
N ALA A 80 37.57 -7.86 -20.48
CA ALA A 80 37.27 -8.56 -19.22
C ALA A 80 37.35 -10.07 -19.39
N ASN A 81 36.94 -10.61 -20.54
CA ASN A 81 36.85 -12.05 -20.82
C ASN A 81 38.05 -12.60 -21.59
N ALA A 82 39.14 -11.84 -21.80
CA ALA A 82 40.30 -12.27 -22.55
C ALA A 82 40.99 -13.53 -21.99
N GLY A 83 40.81 -13.84 -20.70
CA GLY A 83 41.35 -15.02 -20.07
C GLY A 83 40.39 -16.24 -20.05
N VAL A 84 39.21 -16.13 -20.62
CA VAL A 84 38.23 -17.23 -20.71
C VAL A 84 38.65 -18.19 -21.80
N GLU A 85 39.04 -19.40 -21.39
CA GLU A 85 39.50 -20.43 -22.37
C GLU A 85 38.31 -21.13 -23.05
N PHE A 86 37.20 -21.24 -22.37
CA PHE A 86 35.96 -21.81 -22.91
C PHE A 86 34.74 -21.29 -22.16
N TRP A 87 33.58 -21.30 -22.81
CA TRP A 87 32.31 -20.87 -22.29
C TRP A 87 31.49 -22.09 -21.93
N GLY A 88 30.79 -22.05 -20.76
CA GLY A 88 29.82 -23.03 -20.35
C GLY A 88 28.41 -22.64 -20.78
N GLN A 89 27.50 -23.60 -20.78
CA GLN A 89 26.10 -23.39 -21.09
C GLN A 89 25.19 -24.22 -20.18
N TYR A 90 23.99 -23.73 -19.97
CA TYR A 90 22.90 -24.48 -19.36
C TYR A 90 21.57 -24.15 -20.03
N TYR A 91 20.65 -25.09 -20.00
CA TYR A 91 19.26 -24.95 -20.40
C TYR A 91 18.38 -25.21 -19.17
N TYR A 92 17.37 -24.38 -18.98
CA TYR A 92 16.33 -24.65 -18.02
C TYR A 92 15.00 -24.74 -18.75
N ILE A 93 14.44 -25.97 -18.79
CA ILE A 93 13.28 -26.33 -19.59
C ILE A 93 12.37 -27.20 -18.73
N ASP A 94 11.07 -26.85 -18.67
CA ASP A 94 10.05 -27.62 -17.94
C ASP A 94 10.44 -27.97 -16.49
N GLY A 95 11.09 -27.05 -15.80
CA GLY A 95 11.49 -27.25 -14.40
C GLY A 95 12.78 -28.03 -14.21
N ALA A 96 13.52 -28.39 -15.26
CA ALA A 96 14.76 -29.15 -15.19
C ALA A 96 15.93 -28.42 -15.89
N TYR A 97 17.13 -28.62 -15.32
CA TYR A 97 18.36 -28.17 -15.96
C TYR A 97 18.96 -29.24 -16.86
N ASP A 98 19.42 -28.84 -18.04
CA ASP A 98 20.28 -29.61 -18.96
C ASP A 98 21.52 -28.78 -19.30
N THR A 99 22.69 -29.39 -19.25
CA THR A 99 23.97 -28.79 -19.58
C THR A 99 24.69 -29.54 -20.71
N SER A 100 24.04 -30.55 -21.26
CA SER A 100 24.63 -31.47 -22.25
C SER A 100 24.09 -31.31 -23.67
N SER A 101 22.92 -30.72 -23.86
CA SER A 101 22.34 -30.54 -25.18
C SER A 101 23.13 -29.57 -26.05
N PRO A 102 23.32 -29.89 -27.33
CA PRO A 102 24.05 -28.99 -28.25
C PRO A 102 23.18 -27.77 -28.64
N LEU A 103 23.81 -26.67 -29.00
CA LEU A 103 23.14 -25.45 -29.45
C LEU A 103 22.37 -25.59 -30.78
N THR A 104 22.54 -26.71 -31.46
CA THR A 104 21.93 -27.00 -32.75
C THR A 104 20.51 -27.60 -32.62
N VAL A 105 20.02 -27.87 -31.38
CA VAL A 105 18.64 -28.30 -31.15
C VAL A 105 17.66 -27.15 -31.31
N PRO A 106 16.39 -27.43 -31.69
CA PRO A 106 15.36 -26.40 -31.72
C PRO A 106 15.10 -25.80 -30.35
N VAL A 107 14.63 -24.55 -30.31
CA VAL A 107 14.20 -23.90 -29.06
C VAL A 107 12.90 -24.50 -28.53
N THR A 108 12.73 -24.40 -27.21
CA THR A 108 11.51 -24.82 -26.49
C THR A 108 10.83 -23.59 -25.91
N ASP A 109 9.52 -23.53 -25.94
CA ASP A 109 8.73 -22.44 -25.37
C ASP A 109 8.93 -22.33 -23.85
N GLY A 110 9.11 -21.11 -23.37
CA GLY A 110 9.38 -20.83 -21.95
C GLY A 110 10.79 -21.18 -21.49
N ALA A 111 11.67 -21.70 -22.36
CA ALA A 111 13.03 -22.10 -21.98
C ALA A 111 13.93 -20.92 -21.63
N VAL A 112 14.89 -21.17 -20.73
CA VAL A 112 16.02 -20.29 -20.43
C VAL A 112 17.30 -20.93 -20.97
N TYR A 113 18.05 -20.20 -21.77
CA TYR A 113 19.34 -20.61 -22.32
C TYR A 113 20.43 -19.73 -21.75
N GLY A 114 21.28 -20.29 -20.89
CA GLY A 114 22.35 -19.55 -20.21
C GLY A 114 23.73 -19.84 -20.75
N ILE A 115 24.55 -18.78 -20.89
CA ILE A 115 25.98 -18.83 -21.19
C ILE A 115 26.76 -18.21 -20.03
N PHE A 116 27.85 -18.81 -19.61
CA PHE A 116 28.71 -18.30 -18.54
C PHE A 116 30.20 -18.49 -18.86
N ALA A 117 31.01 -17.57 -18.34
CA ALA A 117 32.45 -17.64 -18.45
C ALA A 117 33.03 -18.73 -17.54
N ASN A 118 33.86 -19.64 -18.04
CA ASN A 118 34.69 -20.50 -17.21
C ASN A 118 35.91 -19.75 -16.71
N GLU A 119 35.85 -19.23 -15.48
CA GLU A 119 36.89 -18.42 -14.87
C GLU A 119 37.94 -19.28 -14.18
N LYS A 120 39.23 -18.90 -14.32
CA LYS A 120 40.32 -19.50 -13.55
C LYS A 120 40.28 -19.01 -12.09
N ASN A 121 40.62 -19.91 -11.15
CA ASN A 121 40.89 -19.55 -9.75
C ASN A 121 42.38 -19.53 -9.44
N THR A 122 42.76 -19.00 -8.28
CA THR A 122 44.14 -18.94 -7.81
C THR A 122 44.46 -20.02 -6.76
N THR A 123 43.46 -20.78 -6.31
CA THR A 123 43.62 -21.78 -5.23
C THR A 123 44.11 -23.13 -5.73
N GLY A 124 43.95 -23.40 -7.04
CA GLY A 124 44.23 -24.69 -7.67
C GLY A 124 43.14 -25.77 -7.43
N GLU A 125 42.05 -25.41 -6.74
CA GLU A 125 40.87 -26.27 -6.61
C GLU A 125 40.18 -26.41 -7.96
N ASN A 126 39.34 -27.43 -8.11
CA ASN A 126 38.55 -27.68 -9.33
C ASN A 126 39.40 -27.53 -10.64
N TYR A 127 40.57 -28.19 -10.66
CA TYR A 127 41.51 -28.14 -11.78
C TYR A 127 41.98 -26.72 -12.20
N GLY A 128 41.94 -25.76 -11.27
CA GLY A 128 42.33 -24.37 -11.49
C GLY A 128 41.24 -23.47 -12.06
N TYR A 129 39.98 -23.94 -12.11
CA TYR A 129 38.83 -23.13 -12.50
C TYR A 129 37.91 -22.89 -11.32
N LYS A 130 37.19 -21.76 -11.37
CA LYS A 130 36.10 -21.49 -10.42
C LYS A 130 34.97 -22.50 -10.65
N TYR A 131 34.23 -22.79 -9.60
CA TYR A 131 32.99 -23.54 -9.71
C TYR A 131 31.94 -22.68 -10.40
N ASN A 132 31.34 -23.21 -11.48
CA ASN A 132 30.28 -22.51 -12.19
C ASN A 132 28.99 -22.59 -11.38
N VAL A 133 28.61 -21.48 -10.81
CA VAL A 133 27.40 -21.34 -9.99
C VAL A 133 26.48 -20.27 -10.57
N TRP A 134 25.20 -20.40 -10.34
CA TRP A 134 24.22 -19.35 -10.69
C TRP A 134 23.05 -19.34 -9.69
N ILE A 135 22.44 -18.17 -9.53
CA ILE A 135 21.20 -18.01 -8.81
C ILE A 135 20.06 -18.43 -9.77
N HIS A 136 19.21 -19.34 -9.32
CA HIS A 136 18.10 -19.86 -10.11
C HIS A 136 17.08 -18.78 -10.48
N GLU A 137 16.67 -18.00 -9.48
CA GLU A 137 15.77 -16.89 -9.62
C GLU A 137 16.49 -15.73 -10.32
N ARG A 138 15.97 -15.28 -11.45
CA ARG A 138 16.50 -14.13 -12.18
C ARG A 138 15.98 -12.82 -11.64
N SER A 139 14.75 -12.86 -11.11
CA SER A 139 14.12 -11.74 -10.42
C SER A 139 13.23 -12.24 -9.28
N VAL A 140 13.19 -11.48 -8.20
CA VAL A 140 12.35 -11.72 -7.03
C VAL A 140 11.64 -10.42 -6.67
N THR A 141 10.37 -10.50 -6.28
CA THR A 141 9.68 -9.42 -5.59
C THR A 141 9.52 -9.82 -4.13
N ALA A 142 9.93 -8.97 -3.21
CA ALA A 142 9.84 -9.19 -1.78
C ALA A 142 9.30 -7.94 -1.08
N GLU A 143 8.87 -8.09 0.16
CA GLU A 143 8.50 -6.95 1.01
C GLU A 143 9.67 -6.59 1.93
N ALA A 144 9.84 -5.31 2.23
CA ALA A 144 10.81 -4.83 3.21
C ALA A 144 10.61 -5.54 4.56
N GLU A 145 11.69 -5.78 5.28
CA GLU A 145 11.71 -6.50 6.56
C GLU A 145 11.19 -7.96 6.52
N THR A 146 10.87 -8.49 5.34
CA THR A 146 10.40 -9.86 5.17
C THR A 146 11.48 -10.71 4.55
N ALA A 147 11.72 -11.89 5.12
CA ALA A 147 12.69 -12.83 4.59
C ALA A 147 12.15 -13.54 3.34
N PHE A 148 13.00 -13.71 2.35
CA PHE A 148 12.76 -14.53 1.16
C PHE A 148 13.98 -15.39 0.87
N ASP A 149 13.84 -16.42 0.05
CA ASP A 149 14.95 -17.28 -0.33
C ASP A 149 15.24 -17.20 -1.83
N VAL A 150 16.52 -17.39 -2.16
CA VAL A 150 17.00 -17.66 -3.53
C VAL A 150 17.78 -18.97 -3.51
N THR A 151 17.86 -19.64 -4.66
CA THR A 151 18.50 -20.95 -4.77
C THR A 151 19.73 -20.88 -5.67
N VAL A 152 20.87 -21.33 -5.17
CA VAL A 152 22.11 -21.40 -5.92
C VAL A 152 22.32 -22.81 -6.45
N TYR A 153 22.54 -22.92 -7.74
CA TYR A 153 22.93 -24.14 -8.43
C TYR A 153 24.39 -24.11 -8.83
N GLN A 154 24.98 -25.27 -8.96
CA GLN A 154 26.33 -25.50 -9.47
C GLN A 154 26.29 -26.56 -10.56
N MET A 155 27.10 -26.37 -11.61
CA MET A 155 27.38 -27.41 -12.57
C MET A 155 28.33 -28.45 -11.97
N GLN A 156 27.92 -29.72 -11.93
CA GLN A 156 28.73 -30.89 -11.56
C GLN A 156 28.77 -31.88 -12.73
N GLY A 157 29.86 -31.88 -13.49
CA GLY A 157 29.90 -32.55 -14.77
C GLY A 157 28.88 -31.96 -15.75
N ASN A 158 27.92 -32.80 -16.20
CA ASN A 158 26.82 -32.35 -17.09
C ASN A 158 25.49 -32.23 -16.35
N THR A 159 25.50 -32.06 -15.04
CA THR A 159 24.29 -31.96 -14.23
C THR A 159 24.34 -30.69 -13.37
N ALA A 160 23.22 -29.96 -13.30
CA ALA A 160 23.06 -28.86 -12.36
C ALA A 160 22.48 -29.41 -11.05
N VAL A 161 23.13 -29.08 -9.94
CA VAL A 161 22.69 -29.49 -8.60
C VAL A 161 22.64 -28.28 -7.69
N PRO A 162 21.73 -28.23 -6.70
CA PRO A 162 21.78 -27.23 -5.64
C PRO A 162 23.14 -27.26 -4.93
N GLN A 163 23.72 -26.11 -4.64
CA GLN A 163 25.09 -26.03 -4.10
C GLN A 163 25.11 -25.32 -2.76
N ALA A 164 25.71 -26.02 -1.77
CA ALA A 164 25.98 -25.47 -0.46
C ALA A 164 27.28 -24.65 -0.43
N GLY A 165 27.39 -23.71 0.53
CA GLY A 165 28.61 -23.01 0.84
C GLY A 165 28.94 -21.79 -0.07
N VAL A 166 28.06 -21.45 -1.00
CA VAL A 166 28.21 -20.29 -1.88
C VAL A 166 27.73 -19.02 -1.18
N LYS A 167 28.54 -17.99 -1.15
CA LYS A 167 28.15 -16.68 -0.64
C LYS A 167 27.32 -15.91 -1.67
N VAL A 168 26.23 -15.31 -1.19
CA VAL A 168 25.42 -14.36 -1.97
C VAL A 168 25.60 -12.98 -1.37
N TYR A 169 25.80 -12.00 -2.21
CA TYR A 169 26.12 -10.62 -1.87
C TYR A 169 25.02 -9.67 -2.36
N ALA A 170 24.86 -8.54 -1.68
CA ALA A 170 24.20 -7.35 -2.20
C ALA A 170 25.10 -6.15 -1.87
N ASP A 171 25.35 -5.28 -2.85
CA ASP A 171 26.22 -4.10 -2.71
C ASP A 171 27.58 -4.42 -2.05
N GLY A 172 28.15 -5.58 -2.37
CA GLY A 172 29.43 -6.06 -1.83
C GLY A 172 29.35 -6.64 -0.40
N ASN A 173 28.20 -6.61 0.25
CA ASN A 173 27.99 -7.20 1.58
C ASN A 173 27.43 -8.60 1.45
N VAL A 174 27.91 -9.53 2.33
CA VAL A 174 27.38 -10.90 2.37
C VAL A 174 25.99 -10.88 2.95
N MET A 175 25.00 -11.30 2.16
CA MET A 175 23.61 -11.49 2.59
C MET A 175 23.39 -12.84 3.28
N GLY A 176 24.07 -13.86 2.79
CA GLY A 176 24.00 -15.21 3.34
C GLY A 176 24.91 -16.19 2.62
N VAL A 177 24.87 -17.44 3.06
CA VAL A 177 25.61 -18.57 2.48
C VAL A 177 24.61 -19.68 2.21
N SER A 178 24.68 -20.31 1.05
CA SER A 178 23.73 -21.35 0.65
C SER A 178 23.85 -22.61 1.54
N ASP A 179 22.70 -23.17 1.89
CA ASP A 179 22.56 -24.42 2.65
C ASP A 179 22.73 -25.66 1.76
N GLU A 180 22.49 -26.84 2.33
CA GLU A 180 22.59 -28.14 1.65
C GLU A 180 21.64 -28.28 0.45
N ASN A 181 20.56 -27.49 0.42
CA ASN A 181 19.60 -27.42 -0.69
C ASN A 181 19.87 -26.25 -1.64
N GLY A 182 21.02 -25.57 -1.50
CA GLY A 182 21.40 -24.40 -2.27
C GLY A 182 20.67 -23.12 -1.87
N LYS A 183 19.87 -23.13 -0.81
CA LYS A 183 19.04 -21.98 -0.43
C LYS A 183 19.82 -20.96 0.37
N VAL A 184 19.59 -19.68 0.04
CA VAL A 184 20.09 -18.51 0.78
C VAL A 184 18.91 -17.67 1.21
N ILE A 185 18.77 -17.44 2.51
CA ILE A 185 17.75 -16.56 3.06
C ILE A 185 18.29 -15.13 3.02
N CYS A 186 17.57 -14.26 2.36
CA CYS A 186 17.87 -12.84 2.21
C CYS A 186 16.77 -11.99 2.87
N ARG A 187 17.12 -10.76 3.29
CA ARG A 187 16.19 -9.79 3.83
C ARG A 187 16.75 -8.39 3.58
N PHE A 188 15.89 -7.48 3.14
CA PHE A 188 16.19 -6.05 3.02
C PHE A 188 15.32 -5.25 3.97
N GLU A 189 15.90 -4.24 4.61
CA GLU A 189 15.22 -3.39 5.58
C GLU A 189 14.36 -2.30 4.92
N HIS A 190 14.69 -1.92 3.67
CA HIS A 190 14.04 -0.82 2.96
C HIS A 190 13.57 -1.25 1.58
N ALA A 191 12.49 -0.61 1.10
CA ALA A 191 12.05 -0.74 -0.29
C ALA A 191 13.09 -0.18 -1.26
N GLY A 192 13.19 -0.79 -2.43
CA GLY A 192 14.14 -0.39 -3.48
C GLY A 192 14.45 -1.53 -4.43
N ASP A 193 15.27 -1.22 -5.44
CA ASP A 193 15.77 -2.20 -6.37
C ASP A 193 17.19 -2.59 -5.98
N TYR A 194 17.40 -3.89 -5.77
CA TYR A 194 18.66 -4.47 -5.36
C TYR A 194 19.11 -5.54 -6.36
N VAL A 195 20.41 -5.85 -6.34
CA VAL A 195 20.97 -6.96 -7.12
C VAL A 195 21.69 -7.90 -6.17
N LEU A 196 21.20 -9.14 -6.08
CA LEU A 196 21.94 -10.22 -5.45
C LEU A 196 22.96 -10.78 -6.45
N THR A 197 24.16 -11.05 -5.96
CA THR A 197 25.23 -11.61 -6.80
C THR A 197 25.92 -12.77 -6.09
N THR A 198 26.43 -13.70 -6.88
CA THR A 198 27.52 -14.61 -6.48
C THR A 198 28.86 -14.04 -7.00
N GLY A 199 29.94 -14.74 -6.79
CA GLY A 199 31.24 -14.39 -7.32
C GLY A 199 32.25 -14.12 -6.19
N ASP A 200 33.15 -15.08 -6.00
CA ASP A 200 34.29 -14.97 -5.10
C ASP A 200 35.51 -15.63 -5.77
N GLU A 201 36.52 -15.96 -4.97
CA GLU A 201 37.74 -16.62 -5.48
C GLU A 201 37.49 -18.01 -6.05
N LEU A 202 36.45 -18.71 -5.56
CA LEU A 202 36.13 -20.09 -5.94
C LEU A 202 34.88 -20.23 -6.82
N HIS A 203 34.00 -19.25 -6.85
CA HIS A 203 32.72 -19.32 -7.51
C HIS A 203 32.56 -18.22 -8.58
N THR A 204 31.92 -18.56 -9.68
CA THR A 204 31.63 -17.61 -10.76
C THR A 204 30.59 -16.57 -10.36
N TYR A 205 30.55 -15.46 -11.07
CA TYR A 205 29.52 -14.43 -10.93
C TYR A 205 28.20 -14.91 -11.49
N SER A 206 27.13 -14.56 -10.81
CA SER A 206 25.74 -14.64 -11.28
C SER A 206 24.95 -13.52 -10.61
N GLN A 207 23.79 -13.16 -11.12
CA GLN A 207 22.95 -12.10 -10.56
C GLN A 207 21.47 -12.46 -10.52
N CYS A 208 20.76 -11.89 -9.54
CA CYS A 208 19.31 -11.90 -9.42
C CYS A 208 18.85 -10.48 -9.07
N ARG A 209 17.88 -9.94 -9.79
CA ARG A 209 17.28 -8.63 -9.47
C ARG A 209 16.24 -8.82 -8.39
N VAL A 210 16.24 -7.95 -7.39
CA VAL A 210 15.25 -7.99 -6.30
C VAL A 210 14.55 -6.66 -6.24
N HIS A 211 13.25 -6.68 -6.49
CA HIS A 211 12.39 -5.53 -6.26
C HIS A 211 11.74 -5.66 -4.88
N VAL A 212 12.15 -4.79 -3.95
CA VAL A 212 11.63 -4.78 -2.58
C VAL A 212 10.59 -3.68 -2.48
N THR A 213 9.36 -4.07 -2.15
CA THR A 213 8.24 -3.16 -1.91
C THR A 213 8.19 -2.75 -0.44
N GLU A 214 7.58 -1.61 -0.15
CA GLU A 214 7.29 -1.21 1.22
C GLU A 214 6.42 -2.27 1.91
N LYS A 215 6.71 -2.56 3.19
CA LYS A 215 5.88 -3.45 3.99
C LYS A 215 4.58 -2.72 4.36
N PRO A 216 3.41 -3.29 4.02
CA PRO A 216 2.15 -2.67 4.38
C PRO A 216 2.00 -2.52 5.90
N PHE A 217 1.61 -1.34 6.33
CA PHE A 217 1.26 -1.05 7.73
C PHE A 217 -0.24 -0.76 7.85
N LYS A 218 -0.76 -0.74 9.08
CA LYS A 218 -2.14 -0.34 9.35
C LYS A 218 -2.28 1.17 9.21
N ALA A 219 -3.09 1.61 8.24
CA ALA A 219 -3.44 3.01 8.04
C ALA A 219 -4.85 3.26 8.60
N THR A 220 -4.99 4.27 9.46
CA THR A 220 -6.31 4.76 9.89
C THR A 220 -6.80 5.76 8.85
N VAL A 221 -7.99 5.52 8.30
CA VAL A 221 -8.64 6.38 7.30
C VAL A 221 -10.09 6.65 7.67
N THR A 222 -10.66 7.74 7.16
CA THR A 222 -12.09 8.03 7.30
C THR A 222 -12.77 7.95 5.94
N VAL A 223 -13.87 7.22 5.85
CA VAL A 223 -14.71 7.14 4.67
C VAL A 223 -16.05 7.79 4.92
N ARG A 224 -16.53 8.54 3.93
CA ARG A 224 -17.79 9.26 3.98
C ARG A 224 -18.66 8.94 2.76
N LEU A 225 -19.96 8.73 2.99
CA LEU A 225 -20.96 8.61 1.94
C LEU A 225 -22.10 9.59 2.24
N THR A 226 -22.53 10.31 1.23
CA THR A 226 -23.70 11.19 1.31
C THR A 226 -24.59 10.96 0.10
N GLY A 227 -25.71 10.27 0.31
CA GLY A 227 -26.76 10.15 -0.69
C GLY A 227 -27.68 11.36 -0.74
N VAL A 228 -28.65 11.33 -1.64
CA VAL A 228 -29.67 12.38 -1.78
C VAL A 228 -30.38 12.63 -0.44
N ASN A 229 -30.46 13.89 -0.04
CA ASN A 229 -31.02 14.32 1.26
C ASN A 229 -30.41 13.59 2.47
N GLY A 230 -29.19 13.11 2.38
CA GLY A 230 -28.48 12.42 3.44
C GLY A 230 -28.89 10.95 3.65
N ILE A 231 -29.72 10.38 2.79
CA ILE A 231 -30.11 8.96 2.92
C ILE A 231 -28.92 8.08 2.68
N GLY A 232 -28.67 7.16 3.60
CA GLY A 232 -27.51 6.28 3.62
C GLY A 232 -26.20 7.00 3.97
N ALA A 233 -26.27 8.13 4.67
CA ALA A 233 -25.07 8.83 5.13
C ALA A 233 -24.19 7.94 6.02
N ILE A 234 -22.92 7.82 5.66
CA ILE A 234 -21.90 7.11 6.40
C ILE A 234 -20.75 8.08 6.71
N ASP A 235 -20.28 8.06 7.93
CA ASP A 235 -19.03 8.65 8.37
C ASP A 235 -18.35 7.65 9.30
N ARG A 236 -17.32 6.99 8.82
CA ARG A 236 -16.68 5.90 9.55
C ARG A 236 -15.17 5.98 9.44
N THR A 237 -14.51 5.97 10.59
CA THR A 237 -13.07 5.78 10.70
C THR A 237 -12.75 4.30 10.90
N LEU A 238 -11.81 3.78 10.12
CA LEU A 238 -11.42 2.37 10.12
C LEU A 238 -9.92 2.19 9.88
N GLU A 239 -9.42 1.04 10.27
CA GLU A 239 -8.06 0.62 9.96
C GLU A 239 -8.06 -0.28 8.73
N VAL A 240 -7.23 0.05 7.75
CA VAL A 240 -7.00 -0.72 6.52
C VAL A 240 -5.51 -0.96 6.32
N SER A 241 -5.13 -1.83 5.39
CA SER A 241 -3.74 -1.91 4.94
C SER A 241 -3.35 -0.62 4.22
N SER A 242 -2.12 -0.13 4.43
CA SER A 242 -1.59 1.00 3.65
C SER A 242 -1.47 0.70 2.14
N SER A 243 -1.49 -0.60 1.76
CA SER A 243 -1.54 -1.04 0.36
C SER A 243 -2.96 -1.14 -0.20
N SER A 244 -4.00 -1.03 0.63
CA SER A 244 -5.38 -1.01 0.15
C SER A 244 -5.62 0.21 -0.72
N THR A 245 -6.36 0.01 -1.80
CA THR A 245 -6.83 1.12 -2.65
C THR A 245 -7.93 1.92 -1.93
N VAL A 246 -8.14 3.15 -2.38
CA VAL A 246 -9.26 3.97 -1.89
C VAL A 246 -10.60 3.28 -2.12
N ALA A 247 -10.78 2.60 -3.27
CA ALA A 247 -11.99 1.81 -3.54
C ALA A 247 -12.23 0.70 -2.50
N GLU A 248 -11.19 -0.04 -2.13
CA GLU A 248 -11.28 -1.08 -1.10
C GLU A 248 -11.61 -0.51 0.27
N ALA A 249 -10.99 0.61 0.64
CA ALA A 249 -11.29 1.29 1.90
C ALA A 249 -12.73 1.83 1.94
N LEU A 250 -13.22 2.42 0.85
CA LEU A 250 -14.61 2.86 0.73
C LEU A 250 -15.57 1.68 0.84
N GLN A 251 -15.33 0.59 0.10
CA GLN A 251 -16.16 -0.61 0.16
C GLN A 251 -16.20 -1.21 1.58
N GLN A 252 -15.04 -1.31 2.25
CA GLN A 252 -14.96 -1.79 3.64
C GLN A 252 -15.72 -0.88 4.61
N GLY A 253 -15.61 0.44 4.44
CA GLY A 253 -16.27 1.42 5.28
C GLY A 253 -17.78 1.50 5.07
N PHE A 254 -18.24 1.34 3.85
CA PHE A 254 -19.68 1.30 3.52
C PHE A 254 -20.34 0.00 4.01
N GLY A 255 -19.58 -1.11 4.05
CA GLY A 255 -20.05 -2.41 4.52
C GLY A 255 -20.65 -3.26 3.40
N GLU A 256 -21.12 -4.47 3.77
CA GLU A 256 -21.57 -5.50 2.84
C GLU A 256 -22.90 -5.15 2.15
N ASP A 257 -23.72 -4.29 2.77
CA ASP A 257 -25.00 -3.86 2.20
C ASP A 257 -24.85 -2.91 1.01
N TYR A 258 -23.64 -2.37 0.78
CA TYR A 258 -23.31 -1.49 -0.31
C TYR A 258 -22.39 -2.15 -1.32
N VAL A 259 -22.54 -1.83 -2.60
CA VAL A 259 -21.66 -2.31 -3.66
C VAL A 259 -21.16 -1.10 -4.45
N LEU A 260 -19.86 -0.83 -4.35
CA LEU A 260 -19.14 0.17 -5.11
C LEU A 260 -18.45 -0.50 -6.30
N THR A 261 -18.70 -0.03 -7.51
CA THR A 261 -17.93 -0.44 -8.69
C THR A 261 -17.03 0.68 -9.17
N VAL A 262 -15.86 0.30 -9.69
CA VAL A 262 -14.88 1.22 -10.25
C VAL A 262 -14.89 1.09 -11.78
N SER A 263 -14.93 2.23 -12.48
CA SER A 263 -14.86 2.28 -13.95
C SER A 263 -13.44 1.94 -14.45
N GLU A 264 -13.33 1.69 -15.75
CA GLU A 264 -12.01 1.45 -16.41
C GLU A 264 -11.02 2.62 -16.23
N TYR A 265 -11.53 3.82 -15.97
CA TYR A 265 -10.71 5.02 -15.72
C TYR A 265 -10.34 5.20 -14.23
N GLY A 266 -10.74 4.27 -13.36
CA GLY A 266 -10.43 4.31 -11.94
C GLY A 266 -11.36 5.17 -11.08
N TYR A 267 -12.49 5.66 -11.60
CA TYR A 267 -13.47 6.47 -10.88
C TYR A 267 -14.72 5.64 -10.52
N ILE A 268 -15.64 6.25 -9.75
CA ILE A 268 -16.90 5.58 -9.39
C ILE A 268 -17.66 5.20 -10.66
N GLY A 269 -17.90 3.91 -10.86
CA GLY A 269 -18.73 3.39 -11.92
C GLY A 269 -20.19 3.34 -11.52
N SER A 270 -20.48 2.75 -10.36
CA SER A 270 -21.81 2.72 -9.74
C SER A 270 -21.71 2.53 -8.24
N LEU A 271 -22.76 2.93 -7.54
CA LEU A 271 -22.95 2.68 -6.12
C LEU A 271 -24.39 2.27 -5.87
N THR A 272 -24.58 1.09 -5.27
CA THR A 272 -25.88 0.58 -4.85
C THR A 272 -25.82 0.21 -3.38
N GLY A 273 -26.96 0.12 -2.73
CA GLY A 273 -27.06 -0.16 -1.29
C GLY A 273 -28.42 -0.74 -0.92
N PRO A 274 -28.89 -0.57 0.32
CA PRO A 274 -30.22 -0.95 0.76
C PRO A 274 -31.35 -0.38 -0.12
N GLU A 275 -32.54 -0.95 -0.03
CA GLU A 275 -33.68 -0.60 -0.89
C GLU A 275 -34.05 0.89 -0.80
N ASP A 276 -34.09 1.45 0.41
CA ASP A 276 -34.37 2.87 0.64
C ASP A 276 -33.28 3.78 0.07
N PHE A 277 -32.01 3.39 0.19
CA PHE A 277 -30.89 4.09 -0.43
C PHE A 277 -31.01 4.09 -1.95
N ASN A 278 -31.25 2.92 -2.55
CA ASN A 278 -31.40 2.80 -4.01
C ASN A 278 -32.60 3.60 -4.53
N ALA A 279 -33.72 3.56 -3.80
CA ALA A 279 -34.93 4.33 -4.17
C ALA A 279 -34.68 5.83 -4.12
N ALA A 280 -34.03 6.32 -3.07
CA ALA A 280 -33.73 7.75 -2.91
C ALA A 280 -32.73 8.26 -3.95
N ASN A 281 -31.78 7.42 -4.34
CA ASN A 281 -30.69 7.77 -5.25
C ASN A 281 -30.95 7.35 -6.71
N ALA A 282 -32.16 6.89 -7.06
CA ALA A 282 -32.49 6.37 -8.39
C ALA A 282 -32.31 7.42 -9.54
N ALA A 283 -32.39 8.71 -9.22
CA ALA A 283 -32.20 9.80 -10.17
C ALA A 283 -30.77 10.34 -10.23
N VAL A 284 -29.85 9.80 -9.44
CA VAL A 284 -28.45 10.23 -9.43
C VAL A 284 -27.78 9.76 -10.71
N ALA A 285 -27.40 10.70 -11.56
CA ALA A 285 -26.77 10.40 -12.85
C ALA A 285 -25.32 9.91 -12.69
N TYR A 286 -24.61 10.43 -11.71
CA TYR A 286 -23.24 10.03 -11.37
C TYR A 286 -22.91 10.40 -9.93
N TRP A 287 -21.94 9.71 -9.34
CA TRP A 287 -21.41 9.96 -8.01
C TRP A 287 -20.13 10.78 -8.10
N GLY A 288 -19.98 11.76 -7.23
CA GLY A 288 -18.75 12.53 -7.08
C GLY A 288 -17.91 12.01 -5.94
N GLN A 289 -16.64 12.38 -5.93
CA GLN A 289 -15.67 12.01 -4.90
C GLN A 289 -14.76 13.16 -4.51
N TYR A 290 -14.28 13.16 -3.28
CA TYR A 290 -13.21 14.02 -2.82
C TYR A 290 -12.29 13.28 -1.86
N TYR A 291 -11.04 13.71 -1.83
CA TYR A 291 -10.03 13.27 -0.89
C TYR A 291 -9.57 14.47 -0.08
N PHE A 292 -9.36 14.27 1.21
CA PHE A 292 -8.64 15.22 2.05
C PHE A 292 -7.43 14.50 2.64
N VAL A 293 -6.25 14.82 2.12
CA VAL A 293 -5.01 14.11 2.43
C VAL A 293 -3.92 15.16 2.63
N ASN A 294 -3.14 15.01 3.71
CA ASN A 294 -2.03 15.90 4.06
C ASN A 294 -2.42 17.40 4.09
N GLY A 295 -3.63 17.68 4.57
CA GLY A 295 -4.14 19.06 4.69
C GLY A 295 -4.66 19.68 3.40
N ALA A 296 -4.78 18.93 2.31
CA ALA A 296 -5.26 19.41 1.02
C ALA A 296 -6.42 18.54 0.48
N TYR A 297 -7.34 19.18 -0.24
CA TYR A 297 -8.38 18.50 -0.99
C TYR A 297 -7.92 18.15 -2.40
N ASP A 298 -8.31 16.96 -2.86
CA ASP A 298 -8.18 16.48 -4.24
C ASP A 298 -9.48 15.82 -4.69
N THR A 299 -9.88 16.06 -5.94
CA THR A 299 -11.07 15.48 -6.56
C THR A 299 -10.75 14.74 -7.85
N SER A 300 -9.47 14.70 -8.23
CA SER A 300 -9.00 14.17 -9.52
C SER A 300 -8.31 12.82 -9.42
N SER A 301 -7.87 12.41 -8.23
CA SER A 301 -7.21 11.11 -8.07
C SER A 301 -8.17 9.94 -8.25
N PRO A 302 -7.76 8.87 -8.97
CA PRO A 302 -8.59 7.69 -9.14
C PRO A 302 -8.69 6.86 -7.85
N LEU A 303 -9.77 6.10 -7.70
CA LEU A 303 -10.01 5.21 -6.55
C LEU A 303 -9.02 4.03 -6.46
N THR A 304 -8.25 3.80 -7.51
CA THR A 304 -7.25 2.73 -7.60
C THR A 304 -5.91 3.06 -6.94
N VAL A 305 -5.72 4.30 -6.47
CA VAL A 305 -4.52 4.68 -5.73
C VAL A 305 -4.55 4.10 -4.30
N PRO A 306 -3.39 3.80 -3.70
CA PRO A 306 -3.32 3.40 -2.30
C PRO A 306 -3.83 4.49 -1.35
N VAL A 307 -4.36 4.07 -0.21
CA VAL A 307 -4.76 5.00 0.86
C VAL A 307 -3.56 5.67 1.51
N THR A 308 -3.80 6.86 2.06
CA THR A 308 -2.83 7.58 2.91
C THR A 308 -3.34 7.58 4.36
N ALA A 309 -2.47 7.30 5.32
CA ALA A 309 -2.83 7.36 6.74
C ALA A 309 -3.36 8.76 7.12
N GLY A 310 -4.46 8.81 7.86
CA GLY A 310 -5.16 10.06 8.19
C GLY A 310 -6.01 10.64 7.05
N GLY A 311 -6.04 9.98 5.89
CA GLY A 311 -6.85 10.42 4.74
C GLY A 311 -8.34 10.32 4.99
N ILE A 312 -9.10 11.27 4.43
CA ILE A 312 -10.56 11.27 4.38
C ILE A 312 -10.98 11.11 2.92
N TYR A 313 -11.83 10.13 2.64
CA TYR A 313 -12.31 9.78 1.31
C TYR A 313 -13.83 9.89 1.29
N GLY A 314 -14.34 10.88 0.57
CA GLY A 314 -15.77 11.16 0.50
C GLY A 314 -16.38 10.81 -0.84
N VAL A 315 -17.60 10.24 -0.81
CA VAL A 315 -18.45 9.95 -1.97
C VAL A 315 -19.78 10.65 -1.76
N PHE A 316 -20.29 11.33 -2.77
CA PHE A 316 -21.53 12.06 -2.69
C PHE A 316 -22.38 11.95 -3.97
N ALA A 317 -23.69 12.03 -3.77
CA ALA A 317 -24.66 12.05 -4.88
C ALA A 317 -24.62 13.39 -5.60
N ASN A 318 -24.50 13.41 -6.93
CA ASN A 318 -24.74 14.60 -7.74
C ASN A 318 -26.24 14.77 -7.96
N GLU A 319 -26.86 15.66 -7.18
CA GLU A 319 -28.28 15.91 -7.20
C GLU A 319 -28.66 16.95 -8.30
N SER A 320 -29.58 16.59 -9.19
CA SER A 320 -30.12 17.52 -10.15
C SER A 320 -31.04 18.56 -9.50
N THR A 321 -31.06 19.78 -10.01
CA THR A 321 -31.95 20.85 -9.55
C THR A 321 -32.50 21.64 -10.76
N ALA A 322 -33.69 22.22 -10.62
CA ALA A 322 -34.26 23.12 -11.57
C ALA A 322 -33.92 24.61 -11.29
N ASP A 323 -33.14 24.89 -10.23
CA ASP A 323 -32.73 26.23 -9.87
C ASP A 323 -31.75 26.81 -10.89
N SER A 324 -32.01 28.06 -11.31
CA SER A 324 -31.20 28.76 -12.34
C SER A 324 -29.78 29.09 -11.85
N ASP A 325 -29.60 29.19 -10.54
CA ASP A 325 -28.29 29.48 -9.90
C ASP A 325 -27.46 28.22 -9.65
N SER A 326 -27.91 27.09 -10.20
CA SER A 326 -27.30 25.78 -10.05
C SER A 326 -26.00 25.61 -10.85
N TYR A 327 -25.17 24.63 -10.47
CA TYR A 327 -23.97 24.25 -11.21
C TYR A 327 -24.33 23.31 -12.37
N TYR A 328 -24.52 23.86 -13.58
CA TYR A 328 -24.91 23.11 -14.79
C TYR A 328 -26.17 22.21 -14.61
N GLY A 329 -27.14 22.66 -13.83
CA GLY A 329 -28.37 21.88 -13.56
C GLY A 329 -28.24 20.88 -12.38
N TYR A 330 -27.15 20.95 -11.64
CA TYR A 330 -26.94 20.19 -10.42
C TYR A 330 -26.79 21.12 -9.23
N LYS A 331 -27.16 20.63 -8.04
CA LYS A 331 -26.86 21.33 -6.80
C LYS A 331 -25.33 21.41 -6.61
N TYR A 332 -24.86 22.44 -5.93
CA TYR A 332 -23.49 22.49 -5.48
C TYR A 332 -23.26 21.40 -4.43
N ASN A 333 -22.27 20.56 -4.65
CA ASN A 333 -21.86 19.56 -3.68
C ASN A 333 -21.08 20.23 -2.55
N VAL A 334 -21.69 20.28 -1.37
CA VAL A 334 -21.10 20.87 -0.18
C VAL A 334 -20.95 19.82 0.93
N TRP A 335 -19.97 20.01 1.79
CA TRP A 335 -19.76 19.15 2.96
C TRP A 335 -19.12 19.92 4.11
N PHE A 336 -19.46 19.53 5.33
CA PHE A 336 -18.71 19.95 6.50
C PHE A 336 -17.31 19.35 6.48
N HIS A 337 -16.29 20.18 6.75
CA HIS A 337 -14.94 19.70 6.98
C HIS A 337 -14.89 18.83 8.22
N GLU A 338 -15.41 19.35 9.31
CA GLU A 338 -15.58 18.66 10.59
C GLU A 338 -16.84 17.78 10.57
N THR A 339 -16.74 16.50 10.95
CA THR A 339 -17.91 15.64 11.15
C THR A 339 -18.41 15.67 12.58
N ALA A 340 -17.51 16.01 13.53
CA ALA A 340 -17.83 16.16 14.93
C ALA A 340 -17.11 17.37 15.52
N LEU A 341 -17.81 18.09 16.38
CA LEU A 341 -17.30 19.22 17.17
C LEU A 341 -17.71 19.04 18.63
N THR A 342 -16.93 19.61 19.54
CA THR A 342 -17.26 19.68 20.97
C THR A 342 -17.13 21.12 21.43
N ALA A 343 -18.09 21.59 22.22
CA ALA A 343 -18.08 22.90 22.86
C ALA A 343 -18.69 22.82 24.26
N GLU A 344 -18.47 23.81 25.11
CA GLU A 344 -19.22 23.97 26.36
C GLU A 344 -20.51 24.78 26.10
N GLU A 345 -21.46 24.72 27.05
CA GLU A 345 -22.66 25.58 27.03
C GLU A 345 -22.29 27.05 26.85
N SER A 346 -22.97 27.72 25.89
CA SER A 346 -22.74 29.12 25.51
C SER A 346 -21.35 29.43 24.97
N GLU A 347 -20.51 28.42 24.71
CA GLU A 347 -19.24 28.59 24.00
C GLU A 347 -19.46 28.56 22.50
N THR A 348 -18.85 29.54 21.81
CA THR A 348 -18.94 29.59 20.34
C THR A 348 -17.98 28.57 19.72
N PHE A 349 -18.53 27.67 18.93
CA PHE A 349 -17.78 26.79 18.03
C PHE A 349 -17.84 27.28 16.58
N THR A 350 -16.93 26.82 15.76
CA THR A 350 -16.89 27.14 14.32
C THR A 350 -16.87 25.84 13.52
N ALA A 351 -17.81 25.71 12.59
CA ALA A 351 -17.82 24.66 11.58
C ALA A 351 -17.42 25.26 10.23
N THR A 352 -16.77 24.48 9.38
CA THR A 352 -16.34 24.92 8.04
C THR A 352 -17.00 24.09 6.97
N VAL A 353 -17.58 24.73 5.98
CA VAL A 353 -18.21 24.08 4.82
C VAL A 353 -17.39 24.34 3.58
N TYR A 354 -17.07 23.26 2.88
CA TYR A 354 -16.42 23.30 1.58
C TYR A 354 -17.40 22.97 0.46
N GLN A 355 -17.11 23.44 -0.74
CA GLN A 355 -17.87 23.24 -1.96
C GLN A 355 -16.96 22.72 -3.06
N MET A 356 -17.51 21.79 -3.87
CA MET A 356 -16.89 21.36 -5.12
C MET A 356 -17.39 22.23 -6.28
N GLY A 357 -16.43 22.79 -7.03
CA GLY A 357 -16.65 23.50 -8.29
C GLY A 357 -15.63 23.05 -9.32
N THR A 358 -14.83 23.95 -9.88
CA THR A 358 -13.65 23.62 -10.69
C THR A 358 -12.49 23.08 -9.84
N GLY A 359 -12.65 23.09 -8.54
CA GLY A 359 -11.80 22.58 -7.47
C GLY A 359 -12.55 22.69 -6.16
N VAL A 360 -11.91 22.37 -5.04
CA VAL A 360 -12.51 22.51 -3.71
C VAL A 360 -12.19 23.89 -3.14
N ALA A 361 -13.23 24.59 -2.70
CA ALA A 361 -13.10 25.91 -2.06
C ALA A 361 -14.04 26.02 -0.87
N PRO A 362 -13.77 26.95 0.09
CA PRO A 362 -14.75 27.32 1.10
C PRO A 362 -16.08 27.77 0.46
N ALA A 363 -17.18 27.34 1.05
CA ALA A 363 -18.52 27.59 0.52
C ALA A 363 -19.21 28.75 1.21
N GLU A 364 -19.40 29.87 0.51
CA GLU A 364 -20.11 31.03 1.00
C GLU A 364 -21.63 30.88 0.86
N GLY A 365 -22.39 31.37 1.85
CA GLY A 365 -23.84 31.54 1.76
C GLY A 365 -24.65 30.25 1.96
N VAL A 366 -24.04 29.12 2.24
CA VAL A 366 -24.69 27.82 2.49
C VAL A 366 -25.56 27.91 3.76
N GLN A 367 -26.82 27.51 3.65
CA GLN A 367 -27.74 27.49 4.79
C GLN A 367 -27.39 26.34 5.75
N ILE A 368 -27.31 26.67 7.03
CA ILE A 368 -27.05 25.72 8.11
C ILE A 368 -28.30 25.57 8.97
N PHE A 369 -28.73 24.34 9.15
CA PHE A 369 -29.92 23.97 9.89
C PHE A 369 -29.57 23.11 11.11
N CYS A 370 -30.42 23.14 12.13
CA CYS A 370 -30.44 22.17 13.23
C CYS A 370 -31.89 21.80 13.56
N GLY A 371 -32.19 20.49 13.54
CA GLY A 371 -33.57 20.02 13.78
C GLY A 371 -34.60 20.59 12.78
N GLY A 372 -34.17 20.99 11.58
CA GLY A 372 -35.00 21.60 10.54
C GLY A 372 -35.14 23.13 10.65
N GLU A 373 -34.63 23.74 11.71
CA GLU A 373 -34.63 25.20 11.88
C GLU A 373 -33.36 25.81 11.25
N LEU A 374 -33.51 26.90 10.51
CA LEU A 374 -32.41 27.65 9.92
C LEU A 374 -31.67 28.44 11.02
N LEU A 375 -30.42 28.12 11.27
CA LEU A 375 -29.56 28.83 12.21
C LEU A 375 -28.86 30.03 11.55
N GLY A 376 -28.48 29.91 10.29
CA GLY A 376 -27.77 30.97 9.58
C GLY A 376 -27.16 30.50 8.27
N ARG A 377 -26.14 31.24 7.81
CA ARG A 377 -25.41 30.94 6.58
C ARG A 377 -23.91 31.01 6.82
N THR A 378 -23.14 30.28 6.02
CA THR A 378 -21.67 30.36 6.01
C THR A 378 -21.18 31.71 5.50
N ALA A 379 -20.07 32.18 6.08
CA ALA A 379 -19.34 33.37 5.66
C ALA A 379 -18.52 33.11 4.36
N ALA A 380 -17.86 34.14 3.83
CA ALA A 380 -17.08 34.07 2.59
C ALA A 380 -15.89 33.08 2.68
N ASP A 381 -15.41 32.80 3.86
CA ASP A 381 -14.36 31.79 4.12
C ASP A 381 -14.92 30.40 4.42
N GLY A 382 -16.22 30.19 4.20
CA GLY A 382 -16.93 28.92 4.44
C GLY A 382 -17.21 28.64 5.92
N THR A 383 -16.87 29.54 6.82
CA THR A 383 -17.08 29.31 8.27
C THR A 383 -18.50 29.64 8.71
N PHE A 384 -18.97 28.90 9.69
CA PHE A 384 -20.23 29.13 10.41
C PHE A 384 -19.95 29.05 11.91
N ALA A 385 -20.09 30.18 12.62
CA ALA A 385 -19.92 30.28 14.06
C ALA A 385 -21.27 30.27 14.75
N TRP A 386 -21.42 29.42 15.78
CA TRP A 386 -22.65 29.26 16.54
C TRP A 386 -22.37 28.83 17.99
N HIS A 387 -23.38 28.90 18.86
CA HIS A 387 -23.34 28.33 20.20
C HIS A 387 -24.73 27.77 20.56
N PHE A 388 -24.74 26.82 21.47
CA PHE A 388 -25.95 26.32 22.11
C PHE A 388 -25.88 26.56 23.62
N ASP A 389 -26.99 27.01 24.20
CA ASP A 389 -27.05 27.37 25.64
C ASP A 389 -27.35 26.19 26.56
N THR A 390 -27.55 25.00 26.00
CA THR A 390 -27.89 23.79 26.75
C THR A 390 -27.03 22.63 26.32
N ALA A 391 -26.55 21.84 27.30
CA ALA A 391 -25.83 20.61 27.01
C ALA A 391 -26.70 19.63 26.23
N GLY A 392 -26.09 18.97 25.24
CA GLY A 392 -26.79 18.02 24.37
C GLY A 392 -25.99 17.64 23.14
N VAL A 393 -26.57 16.81 22.30
CA VAL A 393 -26.02 16.46 21.00
C VAL A 393 -26.90 17.08 19.92
N TYR A 394 -26.29 17.89 19.10
CA TYR A 394 -26.94 18.65 18.02
C TYR A 394 -26.39 18.17 16.68
N VAL A 395 -27.23 18.10 15.66
CA VAL A 395 -26.82 17.76 14.31
C VAL A 395 -27.04 18.98 13.42
N LEU A 396 -25.93 19.61 13.01
CA LEU A 396 -25.95 20.64 11.99
C LEU A 396 -26.08 19.97 10.62
N THR A 397 -26.90 20.50 9.75
CA THR A 397 -27.08 20.01 8.38
C THR A 397 -27.02 21.14 7.37
N THR A 398 -26.57 20.82 6.17
CA THR A 398 -26.80 21.59 4.96
C THR A 398 -27.96 20.96 4.19
N GLY A 399 -28.29 21.48 3.01
CA GLY A 399 -29.28 20.92 2.10
C GLY A 399 -30.43 21.91 1.85
N ASP A 400 -30.34 22.62 0.74
CA ASP A 400 -31.38 23.54 0.26
C ASP A 400 -31.62 23.30 -1.24
N SER A 401 -32.27 24.25 -1.95
CA SER A 401 -32.53 24.13 -3.41
C SER A 401 -31.22 24.03 -4.22
N ASN A 402 -30.13 24.62 -3.73
CA ASN A 402 -28.87 24.77 -4.47
C ASN A 402 -27.71 23.99 -3.93
N HIS A 403 -27.80 23.51 -2.68
CA HIS A 403 -26.71 22.81 -2.00
C HIS A 403 -27.14 21.40 -1.57
N THR A 404 -26.24 20.45 -1.70
CA THR A 404 -26.45 19.08 -1.25
C THR A 404 -26.48 18.96 0.27
N TYR A 405 -27.01 17.85 0.77
CA TYR A 405 -27.00 17.53 2.19
C TYR A 405 -25.59 17.17 2.67
N SER A 406 -25.25 17.64 3.86
CA SER A 406 -24.10 17.19 4.66
C SER A 406 -24.45 17.40 6.13
N GLN A 407 -23.75 16.72 7.04
CA GLN A 407 -23.98 16.85 8.48
C GLN A 407 -22.70 16.96 9.28
N CYS A 408 -22.80 17.63 10.44
CA CYS A 408 -21.78 17.72 11.48
C CYS A 408 -22.45 17.53 12.85
N VAL A 409 -21.92 16.64 13.66
CA VAL A 409 -22.43 16.40 15.02
C VAL A 409 -21.72 17.34 16.00
N VAL A 410 -22.47 18.12 16.77
CA VAL A 410 -21.92 19.00 17.80
C VAL A 410 -22.33 18.48 19.17
N THR A 411 -21.36 18.05 19.96
CA THR A 411 -21.56 17.65 21.36
C THR A 411 -21.30 18.85 22.27
N VAL A 412 -22.35 19.36 22.88
CA VAL A 412 -22.28 20.46 23.85
C VAL A 412 -22.27 19.87 25.25
N THR A 413 -21.20 20.10 25.98
CA THR A 413 -21.04 19.66 27.36
C THR A 413 -21.50 20.76 28.32
N GLY A 414 -22.12 20.33 29.45
CA GLY A 414 -22.48 21.28 30.50
C GLY A 414 -21.24 22.02 31.01
N LYS A 415 -21.37 23.32 31.16
CA LYS A 415 -20.33 24.12 31.78
C LYS A 415 -20.21 23.72 33.24
N ALA A 416 -19.04 23.26 33.65
CA ALA A 416 -18.79 22.97 35.05
C ALA A 416 -19.10 24.22 35.88
N PRO A 417 -19.95 24.14 36.93
CA PRO A 417 -20.25 25.29 37.75
C PRO A 417 -18.96 25.84 38.33
N VAL A 418 -18.62 27.08 37.96
CA VAL A 418 -17.47 27.76 38.56
C VAL A 418 -17.82 28.07 40.00
N CYS A 419 -17.25 27.31 40.93
CA CYS A 419 -17.42 27.56 42.35
C CYS A 419 -16.73 28.91 42.71
N ASP A 420 -17.49 29.83 43.25
CA ASP A 420 -17.01 31.16 43.72
C ASP A 420 -16.36 31.11 45.09
N GLY A 421 -16.22 29.94 45.70
CA GLY A 421 -15.77 29.75 47.09
C GLY A 421 -16.76 30.18 48.15
N GLY A 422 -18.03 30.44 47.76
CA GLY A 422 -19.12 30.83 48.66
C GLY A 422 -19.56 29.77 49.68
N ALA A 423 -20.67 30.00 50.34
CA ALA A 423 -21.16 29.13 51.43
C ALA A 423 -21.43 27.69 50.99
N ASN A 424 -21.78 27.46 49.72
CA ASN A 424 -22.09 26.13 49.14
C ASN A 424 -20.86 25.48 48.45
N CYS A 425 -19.66 26.06 48.61
CA CYS A 425 -18.44 25.50 48.01
C CYS A 425 -18.15 24.12 48.63
N PRO A 426 -18.00 23.04 47.81
CA PRO A 426 -17.68 21.70 48.30
C PRO A 426 -16.38 21.65 49.12
N SER A 427 -15.38 22.42 48.79
CA SER A 427 -14.12 22.52 49.54
C SER A 427 -14.33 23.01 50.99
N ARG A 428 -15.39 23.76 51.31
CA ARG A 428 -15.66 24.20 52.67
C ARG A 428 -16.08 23.09 53.63
N ALA A 429 -16.37 21.90 53.12
CA ALA A 429 -16.60 20.71 53.95
C ALA A 429 -15.29 20.23 54.62
N PHE A 430 -14.14 20.72 54.21
CA PHE A 430 -12.84 20.32 54.73
C PHE A 430 -12.10 21.54 55.28
N PRO A 431 -11.63 21.54 56.55
CA PRO A 431 -11.06 22.68 57.22
C PRO A 431 -9.67 23.07 56.65
N ASP A 432 -9.03 22.19 55.91
CA ASP A 432 -7.71 22.39 55.35
C ASP A 432 -7.72 22.70 53.83
N LEU A 433 -8.93 22.92 53.27
CA LEU A 433 -9.08 23.43 51.90
C LEU A 433 -9.40 24.93 51.94
N ASP A 434 -8.56 25.70 51.19
CA ASP A 434 -8.77 27.12 50.98
C ASP A 434 -9.30 27.38 49.57
N PRO A 435 -10.53 27.90 49.40
CA PRO A 435 -11.10 28.22 48.10
C PRO A 435 -10.34 29.28 47.29
N ALA A 436 -9.38 29.98 47.88
CA ALA A 436 -8.53 30.93 47.17
C ALA A 436 -7.29 30.29 46.52
N GLN A 437 -7.04 29.01 46.76
CA GLN A 437 -5.86 28.30 46.25
C GLN A 437 -6.06 27.73 44.86
N TRP A 438 -4.93 27.51 44.17
CA TRP A 438 -4.88 26.99 42.82
C TRP A 438 -5.60 25.63 42.62
N TYR A 439 -5.67 24.80 43.64
CA TYR A 439 -6.30 23.49 43.60
C TYR A 439 -7.83 23.53 43.79
N HIS A 440 -8.44 24.67 44.11
CA HIS A 440 -9.84 24.80 44.51
C HIS A 440 -10.83 24.12 43.57
N LEU A 441 -10.82 24.46 42.28
CA LEU A 441 -11.75 23.88 41.31
C LEU A 441 -11.57 22.35 41.13
N SER A 442 -10.31 21.91 41.18
CA SER A 442 -9.99 20.46 41.05
C SER A 442 -10.44 19.68 42.29
N THR A 443 -10.31 20.26 43.49
CA THR A 443 -10.80 19.63 44.72
C THR A 443 -12.32 19.61 44.79
N ASP A 444 -13.00 20.71 44.41
CA ASP A 444 -14.44 20.77 44.30
C ASP A 444 -14.99 19.70 43.33
N TYR A 445 -14.37 19.58 42.17
CA TYR A 445 -14.74 18.52 41.21
C TYR A 445 -14.57 17.13 41.81
N ALA A 446 -13.45 16.87 42.46
CA ALA A 446 -13.16 15.57 43.07
C ALA A 446 -14.14 15.22 44.21
N ILE A 447 -14.53 16.22 44.99
CA ILE A 447 -15.52 16.05 46.10
C ILE A 447 -16.92 15.82 45.53
N THR A 448 -17.36 16.67 44.60
CA THR A 448 -18.71 16.61 44.01
C THR A 448 -18.94 15.29 43.27
N ASN A 449 -17.94 14.80 42.59
CA ASN A 449 -18.01 13.53 41.85
C ASN A 449 -17.62 12.32 42.70
N HIS A 450 -17.45 12.47 44.01
CA HIS A 450 -17.06 11.40 44.95
C HIS A 450 -15.76 10.67 44.57
N LEU A 451 -14.88 11.31 43.81
CA LEU A 451 -13.60 10.74 43.40
C LEU A 451 -12.63 10.68 44.59
N PHE A 452 -12.68 11.73 45.44
CA PHE A 452 -11.95 11.81 46.70
C PHE A 452 -12.86 12.28 47.82
N ILE A 453 -12.94 11.52 48.92
CA ILE A 453 -13.86 11.76 50.00
C ILE A 453 -13.20 12.30 51.29
N GLY A 454 -11.91 12.62 51.22
CA GLY A 454 -11.12 13.05 52.38
C GLY A 454 -10.66 11.86 53.26
N PHE A 455 -10.10 12.23 54.42
CA PHE A 455 -9.58 11.29 55.40
C PHE A 455 -10.55 11.18 56.60
N GLU A 456 -10.40 10.12 57.41
CA GLU A 456 -11.21 9.88 58.59
C GLU A 456 -11.15 10.95 59.64
N ASP A 457 -10.06 11.76 59.66
CA ASP A 457 -9.88 12.91 60.56
C ASP A 457 -10.56 14.20 60.06
N GLY A 458 -11.32 14.11 58.96
CA GLY A 458 -12.05 15.24 58.38
C GLY A 458 -11.21 16.18 57.55
N THR A 459 -9.97 15.81 57.21
CA THR A 459 -9.08 16.63 56.34
C THR A 459 -9.10 16.09 54.90
N PHE A 460 -8.72 16.95 53.93
CA PHE A 460 -8.55 16.59 52.53
C PHE A 460 -7.08 16.36 52.12
N ARG A 461 -6.19 17.12 52.75
CA ARG A 461 -4.73 17.08 52.52
C ARG A 461 -4.31 17.37 51.09
N PRO A 462 -4.63 18.58 50.52
CA PRO A 462 -4.41 18.89 49.10
C PRO A 462 -2.93 18.80 48.68
N ASN A 463 -2.01 18.99 49.61
CA ASN A 463 -0.55 18.88 49.38
C ASN A 463 0.04 17.55 49.90
N GLY A 464 -0.80 16.59 50.28
CA GLY A 464 -0.38 15.27 50.76
C GLY A 464 0.11 14.38 49.62
N GLN A 465 1.02 13.45 49.96
CA GLN A 465 1.45 12.45 48.98
C GLN A 465 0.35 11.39 48.77
N MET A 466 0.01 11.13 47.54
CA MET A 466 -0.92 10.08 47.16
C MET A 466 -0.23 8.70 47.12
N SER A 467 -0.72 7.72 47.86
CA SER A 467 -0.24 6.35 47.75
C SER A 467 -0.75 5.66 46.47
N ARG A 468 -0.08 4.59 46.04
CA ARG A 468 -0.56 3.77 44.89
C ARG A 468 -1.99 3.25 45.11
N ALA A 469 -2.34 2.86 46.34
CA ALA A 469 -3.67 2.39 46.66
C ALA A 469 -4.73 3.51 46.51
N MET A 470 -4.42 4.71 46.97
CA MET A 470 -5.31 5.88 46.81
C MET A 470 -5.51 6.20 45.32
N PHE A 471 -4.43 6.19 44.54
CA PHE A 471 -4.52 6.43 43.10
C PHE A 471 -5.38 5.36 42.39
N ALA A 472 -5.18 4.07 42.69
CA ALA A 472 -5.98 2.99 42.16
C ALA A 472 -7.48 3.13 42.53
N MET A 473 -7.77 3.56 43.77
CA MET A 473 -9.16 3.82 44.24
C MET A 473 -9.79 4.97 43.44
N VAL A 474 -9.06 6.04 43.16
CA VAL A 474 -9.57 7.17 42.36
C VAL A 474 -9.86 6.71 40.93
N LEU A 475 -8.96 5.94 40.30
CA LEU A 475 -9.18 5.39 38.97
C LEU A 475 -10.41 4.45 38.91
N TRP A 476 -10.59 3.61 39.93
CA TRP A 476 -11.76 2.73 40.04
C TRP A 476 -13.05 3.55 40.12
N ARG A 477 -13.07 4.66 40.89
CA ARG A 477 -14.24 5.54 41.00
C ARG A 477 -14.50 6.30 39.70
N VAL A 478 -13.46 6.80 39.01
CA VAL A 478 -13.57 7.42 37.68
C VAL A 478 -14.19 6.45 36.67
N ALA A 479 -13.87 5.15 36.77
CA ALA A 479 -14.44 4.10 35.92
C ALA A 479 -15.88 3.72 36.31
N GLY A 480 -16.54 4.45 37.20
CA GLY A 480 -17.93 4.17 37.65
C GLY A 480 -18.04 3.05 38.68
N SER A 481 -16.96 2.75 39.41
CA SER A 481 -16.93 1.72 40.46
C SER A 481 -17.37 0.34 39.98
N PRO A 482 -16.78 -0.22 38.89
CA PRO A 482 -17.20 -1.51 38.35
C PRO A 482 -17.10 -2.61 39.43
N ALA A 483 -18.05 -3.57 39.41
CA ALA A 483 -17.98 -4.73 40.29
C ALA A 483 -16.73 -5.56 40.01
N SER A 484 -16.07 -6.08 41.06
CA SER A 484 -14.89 -6.92 40.99
C SER A 484 -15.20 -8.32 40.47
#